data_176af9cef504333715ebd022608b705a
#
_entry.id   176af9cef504333715ebd022608b705a
#
_cell.length_a   1.000
_cell.length_b   1.000
_cell.length_c   1.000
_cell.angle_alpha   90.00
_cell.angle_beta   90.00
_cell.angle_gamma   90.00
#
_symmetry.space_group_name_H-M   'P 1'
#
loop_
_entity.id
_entity.type
_entity.pdbx_description
1 polymer ?
#
loop_
_entity_poly.entity_id
_entity_poly.type
_entity_poly.pdbx_seq_one_letter_code
_entity_poly.pdbx_strand_id
1 'polypeptide(L)'
;MGKAMIIGAGGVASVAVHKCCQNPEVFEEILIASRTKSKCDALKEKLDGGRTKIRTAAVDADDVPALTALIRDFQPDVVLNLALPYQDLHIMDACLAAGVHYVDTANYEPEDTAKFEYSWQWAYADRFREAGLTALLGSGFDPGVTGVFSAYAMKHEFDEINYIDILDCNGGDHGYPFATNFNPEINIREVSAKGSYWENGAWVETEPMEIKRVYDFAEVGQKDMYLLHHEELESLAKNIKGVRRIRFFMTFGESYLTHLRCLENVGMTSIEPIDFEGHKIIPLQVLKAVLPDPASLGPRTKGKTNIGCIFRGKKDGKDKNYYLYNVCDHEKCYAEVGSQAVAYTTGVPAMIGAMMVMTGKWRKPGVFNVEEFDPDPFMDALNVWGLPWQESHSPVLVD
;
A
#
# COMPACT_ATOMS: atom_id res chain seq x y z
N MET A 1 -11.25 -2.51 -23.46
CA MET A 1 -10.51 -3.76 -23.15
C MET A 1 -9.05 -3.50 -23.37
N GLY A 2 -8.22 -3.81 -22.41
CA GLY A 2 -6.80 -3.46 -22.45
C GLY A 2 -5.92 -4.52 -21.77
N LYS A 3 -4.62 -4.25 -21.78
CA LYS A 3 -3.59 -5.14 -21.23
C LYS A 3 -2.93 -4.48 -20.02
N ALA A 4 -2.71 -5.24 -18.95
CA ALA A 4 -1.93 -4.81 -17.82
C ALA A 4 -0.73 -5.74 -17.57
N MET A 5 0.42 -5.15 -17.23
CA MET A 5 1.56 -5.93 -16.76
C MET A 5 1.68 -5.74 -15.25
N ILE A 6 1.72 -6.86 -14.52
CA ILE A 6 1.83 -6.85 -13.06
C ILE A 6 3.22 -7.35 -12.69
N ILE A 7 4.01 -6.49 -12.03
CA ILE A 7 5.35 -6.82 -11.55
C ILE A 7 5.25 -7.19 -10.08
N GLY A 8 5.62 -8.44 -9.76
CA GLY A 8 5.47 -9.05 -8.45
C GLY A 8 4.56 -10.27 -8.49
N ALA A 9 4.80 -11.21 -7.57
CA ALA A 9 4.02 -12.45 -7.42
C ALA A 9 3.87 -12.84 -5.94
N GLY A 10 3.78 -11.83 -5.05
CA GLY A 10 3.54 -11.98 -3.62
C GLY A 10 2.04 -11.97 -3.27
N GLY A 11 1.74 -11.83 -1.98
CA GLY A 11 0.36 -11.85 -1.47
C GLY A 11 -0.53 -10.76 -2.08
N VAL A 12 -0.04 -9.52 -2.14
CA VAL A 12 -0.75 -8.37 -2.74
C VAL A 12 -0.99 -8.62 -4.24
N ALA A 13 0.05 -9.07 -4.96
CA ALA A 13 -0.07 -9.39 -6.38
C ALA A 13 -1.08 -10.51 -6.64
N SER A 14 -1.15 -11.52 -5.76
CA SER A 14 -2.17 -12.59 -5.86
C SER A 14 -3.58 -12.02 -5.82
N VAL A 15 -3.86 -11.09 -4.92
CA VAL A 15 -5.16 -10.42 -4.83
C VAL A 15 -5.43 -9.56 -6.07
N ALA A 16 -4.48 -8.71 -6.46
CA ALA A 16 -4.64 -7.83 -7.63
C ALA A 16 -4.91 -8.62 -8.92
N VAL A 17 -4.16 -9.71 -9.15
CA VAL A 17 -4.38 -10.62 -10.28
C VAL A 17 -5.78 -11.24 -10.25
N HIS A 18 -6.24 -11.72 -9.08
CA HIS A 18 -7.60 -12.22 -8.91
C HIS A 18 -8.65 -11.19 -9.30
N LYS A 19 -8.50 -9.97 -8.80
CA LYS A 19 -9.42 -8.86 -9.07
C LYS A 19 -9.39 -8.42 -10.54
N CYS A 20 -8.23 -8.42 -11.19
CA CYS A 20 -8.14 -8.22 -12.64
C CYS A 20 -8.94 -9.28 -13.40
N CYS A 21 -8.82 -10.56 -13.01
CA CYS A 21 -9.56 -11.67 -13.63
C CYS A 21 -11.08 -11.58 -13.39
N GLN A 22 -11.52 -10.98 -12.28
CA GLN A 22 -12.93 -10.71 -12.01
C GLN A 22 -13.47 -9.55 -12.87
N ASN A 23 -12.59 -8.73 -13.46
CA ASN A 23 -12.95 -7.56 -14.29
C ASN A 23 -12.43 -7.68 -15.75
N PRO A 24 -12.83 -8.71 -16.51
CA PRO A 24 -12.33 -8.96 -17.86
C PRO A 24 -12.73 -7.90 -18.88
N GLU A 25 -13.71 -7.07 -18.57
CA GLU A 25 -14.13 -5.96 -19.43
C GLU A 25 -13.06 -4.86 -19.51
N VAL A 26 -12.24 -4.72 -18.45
CA VAL A 26 -11.11 -3.80 -18.41
C VAL A 26 -9.80 -4.54 -18.69
N PHE A 27 -9.59 -5.68 -18.02
CA PHE A 27 -8.36 -6.48 -18.09
C PHE A 27 -8.56 -7.68 -19.01
N GLU A 28 -8.43 -7.46 -20.34
CA GLU A 28 -8.56 -8.55 -21.34
C GLU A 28 -7.39 -9.51 -21.26
N GLU A 29 -6.19 -9.00 -21.08
CA GLU A 29 -4.97 -9.78 -20.97
C GLU A 29 -4.04 -9.19 -19.89
N ILE A 30 -3.47 -10.06 -19.06
CA ILE A 30 -2.48 -9.69 -18.06
C ILE A 30 -1.20 -10.48 -18.22
N LEU A 31 -0.06 -9.83 -17.98
CA LEU A 31 1.25 -10.48 -17.88
C LEU A 31 1.73 -10.35 -16.43
N ILE A 32 1.91 -11.48 -15.75
CA ILE A 32 2.49 -11.53 -14.41
C ILE A 32 3.98 -11.79 -14.55
N ALA A 33 4.81 -10.89 -14.02
CA ALA A 33 6.26 -11.00 -14.14
C ALA A 33 6.95 -10.85 -12.78
N SER A 34 7.93 -11.69 -12.52
CA SER A 34 8.80 -11.60 -11.33
C SER A 34 10.10 -12.35 -11.56
N ARG A 35 11.08 -12.18 -10.68
CA ARG A 35 12.34 -12.95 -10.69
C ARG A 35 12.07 -14.47 -10.60
N THR A 36 11.05 -14.86 -9.87
CA THR A 36 10.68 -16.27 -9.67
C THR A 36 9.47 -16.64 -10.53
N LYS A 37 9.70 -17.00 -11.78
CA LYS A 37 8.63 -17.35 -12.76
C LYS A 37 7.66 -18.42 -12.24
N SER A 38 8.14 -19.39 -11.47
CA SER A 38 7.29 -20.43 -10.90
C SER A 38 6.18 -19.91 -9.98
N LYS A 39 6.39 -18.77 -9.28
CA LYS A 39 5.33 -18.12 -8.52
C LYS A 39 4.27 -17.50 -9.43
N CYS A 40 4.68 -16.92 -10.55
CA CYS A 40 3.75 -16.39 -11.56
C CYS A 40 2.95 -17.52 -12.21
N ASP A 41 3.60 -18.64 -12.54
CA ASP A 41 2.95 -19.81 -13.14
C ASP A 41 1.92 -20.41 -12.16
N ALA A 42 2.23 -20.49 -10.88
CA ALA A 42 1.31 -20.97 -9.85
C ALA A 42 0.05 -20.07 -9.70
N LEU A 43 0.22 -18.73 -9.81
CA LEU A 43 -0.92 -17.81 -9.83
C LEU A 43 -1.77 -18.01 -11.08
N LYS A 44 -1.13 -18.14 -12.25
CA LYS A 44 -1.84 -18.44 -13.50
C LYS A 44 -2.64 -19.73 -13.40
N GLU A 45 -2.03 -20.81 -12.91
CA GLU A 45 -2.69 -22.12 -12.80
C GLU A 45 -3.96 -22.07 -11.95
N LYS A 46 -3.96 -21.28 -10.87
CA LYS A 46 -5.13 -21.09 -10.01
C LYS A 46 -6.29 -20.38 -10.70
N LEU A 47 -6.01 -19.54 -11.71
CA LEU A 47 -6.96 -18.61 -12.32
C LEU A 47 -7.22 -18.88 -13.80
N ASP A 48 -6.56 -19.90 -14.36
CA ASP A 48 -6.69 -20.26 -15.76
C ASP A 48 -8.11 -20.74 -16.10
N GLY A 49 -8.54 -20.47 -17.33
CA GLY A 49 -9.90 -20.78 -17.79
C GLY A 49 -10.93 -19.67 -17.59
N GLY A 50 -10.54 -18.54 -16.98
CA GLY A 50 -11.34 -17.31 -16.94
C GLY A 50 -11.38 -16.56 -18.28
N ARG A 51 -12.09 -15.43 -18.33
CA ARG A 51 -12.18 -14.58 -19.54
C ARG A 51 -10.90 -13.76 -19.77
N THR A 52 -10.19 -13.38 -18.71
CA THR A 52 -8.91 -12.66 -18.78
C THR A 52 -7.81 -13.66 -19.18
N LYS A 53 -7.06 -13.34 -20.23
CA LYS A 53 -5.89 -14.15 -20.64
C LYS A 53 -4.72 -13.85 -19.72
N ILE A 54 -4.06 -14.89 -19.21
CA ILE A 54 -2.91 -14.74 -18.32
C ILE A 54 -1.64 -15.25 -19.00
N ARG A 55 -0.63 -14.39 -19.07
CA ARG A 55 0.75 -14.76 -19.40
C ARG A 55 1.65 -14.63 -18.19
N THR A 56 2.78 -15.30 -18.24
CA THR A 56 3.81 -15.25 -17.19
C THR A 56 5.19 -15.05 -17.81
N ALA A 57 6.05 -14.32 -17.11
CA ALA A 57 7.45 -14.13 -17.51
C ALA A 57 8.37 -14.12 -16.28
N ALA A 58 9.65 -14.45 -16.53
CA ALA A 58 10.72 -14.13 -15.58
C ALA A 58 11.32 -12.78 -15.96
N VAL A 59 11.47 -11.87 -15.00
CA VAL A 59 12.20 -10.63 -15.16
C VAL A 59 12.76 -10.18 -13.83
N ASP A 60 13.97 -9.64 -13.84
CA ASP A 60 14.50 -8.85 -12.75
C ASP A 60 14.14 -7.39 -12.99
N ALA A 61 13.41 -6.78 -12.06
CA ALA A 61 12.98 -5.39 -12.20
C ALA A 61 14.17 -4.39 -12.11
N ASP A 62 15.30 -4.82 -11.57
CA ASP A 62 16.54 -4.03 -11.53
C ASP A 62 17.29 -4.05 -12.88
N ASP A 63 16.98 -4.98 -13.77
CA ASP A 63 17.47 -4.99 -15.16
C ASP A 63 16.52 -4.17 -16.06
N VAL A 64 16.68 -2.85 -16.03
CA VAL A 64 15.85 -1.89 -16.80
C VAL A 64 15.81 -2.22 -18.30
N PRO A 65 16.92 -2.57 -18.99
CA PRO A 65 16.89 -3.00 -20.38
C PRO A 65 16.01 -4.23 -20.63
N ALA A 66 16.16 -5.28 -19.82
CA ALA A 66 15.36 -6.51 -19.97
C ALA A 66 13.88 -6.24 -19.68
N LEU A 67 13.56 -5.48 -18.63
CA LEU A 67 12.20 -5.08 -18.30
C LEU A 67 11.57 -4.24 -19.42
N THR A 68 12.30 -3.25 -19.96
CA THR A 68 11.84 -2.43 -21.10
C THR A 68 11.54 -3.28 -22.33
N ALA A 69 12.39 -4.27 -22.64
CA ALA A 69 12.16 -5.17 -23.75
C ALA A 69 10.89 -6.02 -23.56
N LEU A 70 10.67 -6.53 -22.35
CA LEU A 70 9.47 -7.28 -21.99
C LEU A 70 8.19 -6.44 -22.09
N ILE A 71 8.22 -5.18 -21.59
CA ILE A 71 7.10 -4.24 -21.72
C ILE A 71 6.77 -3.97 -23.18
N ARG A 72 7.78 -3.74 -24.03
CA ARG A 72 7.61 -3.47 -25.47
C ARG A 72 7.07 -4.70 -26.23
N ASP A 73 7.47 -5.91 -25.84
CA ASP A 73 6.95 -7.15 -26.44
C ASP A 73 5.49 -7.39 -26.08
N PHE A 74 5.13 -7.20 -24.83
CA PHE A 74 3.77 -7.40 -24.35
C PHE A 74 2.81 -6.26 -24.71
N GLN A 75 3.31 -5.01 -24.77
CA GLN A 75 2.55 -3.78 -25.07
C GLN A 75 1.35 -3.56 -24.13
N PRO A 76 1.57 -3.46 -22.81
CA PRO A 76 0.49 -3.16 -21.87
C PRO A 76 0.08 -1.69 -21.94
N ASP A 77 -1.15 -1.39 -21.53
CA ASP A 77 -1.62 -0.01 -21.32
C ASP A 77 -1.06 0.56 -20.01
N VAL A 78 -0.83 -0.30 -19.02
CA VAL A 78 -0.33 0.07 -17.70
C VAL A 78 0.59 -1.01 -17.13
N VAL A 79 1.64 -0.58 -16.43
CA VAL A 79 2.43 -1.41 -15.54
C VAL A 79 1.94 -1.16 -14.11
N LEU A 80 1.46 -2.21 -13.44
CA LEU A 80 1.11 -2.23 -12.03
C LEU A 80 2.29 -2.84 -11.27
N ASN A 81 3.01 -2.00 -10.54
CA ASN A 81 4.16 -2.41 -9.75
C ASN A 81 3.72 -2.86 -8.35
N LEU A 82 3.90 -4.14 -8.09
CA LEU A 82 3.68 -4.80 -6.80
C LEU A 82 4.93 -5.56 -6.34
N ALA A 83 6.11 -5.11 -6.81
CA ALA A 83 7.41 -5.52 -6.32
C ALA A 83 7.71 -4.81 -4.98
N LEU A 84 8.92 -4.98 -4.47
CA LEU A 84 9.36 -4.21 -3.31
C LEU A 84 9.64 -2.75 -3.72
N PRO A 85 9.53 -1.79 -2.80
CA PRO A 85 9.69 -0.37 -3.09
C PRO A 85 11.08 -0.01 -3.64
N TYR A 86 12.08 -0.84 -3.41
CA TYR A 86 13.45 -0.68 -3.91
C TYR A 86 13.53 -0.62 -5.44
N GLN A 87 12.58 -1.25 -6.16
CA GLN A 87 12.56 -1.35 -7.62
C GLN A 87 11.77 -0.23 -8.31
N ASP A 88 11.08 0.63 -7.58
CA ASP A 88 10.13 1.61 -8.15
C ASP A 88 10.76 2.48 -9.23
N LEU A 89 11.92 3.08 -8.95
CA LEU A 89 12.57 3.99 -9.90
C LEU A 89 13.03 3.27 -11.17
N HIS A 90 13.53 2.04 -11.06
CA HIS A 90 13.92 1.21 -12.22
C HIS A 90 12.70 0.86 -13.08
N ILE A 91 11.57 0.54 -12.45
CA ILE A 91 10.32 0.25 -13.15
C ILE A 91 9.77 1.51 -13.81
N MET A 92 9.84 2.67 -13.14
CA MET A 92 9.44 3.97 -13.74
C MET A 92 10.32 4.31 -14.96
N ASP A 93 11.63 4.06 -14.89
CA ASP A 93 12.54 4.24 -16.05
C ASP A 93 12.17 3.32 -17.22
N ALA A 94 11.85 2.06 -16.94
CA ALA A 94 11.42 1.10 -17.98
C ALA A 94 10.07 1.51 -18.60
N CYS A 95 9.12 2.01 -17.79
CA CYS A 95 7.84 2.52 -18.26
C CYS A 95 8.01 3.73 -19.18
N LEU A 96 8.85 4.70 -18.80
CA LEU A 96 9.18 5.86 -19.64
C LEU A 96 9.83 5.43 -20.97
N ALA A 97 10.80 4.51 -20.90
CA ALA A 97 11.49 4.01 -22.08
C ALA A 97 10.56 3.25 -23.03
N ALA A 98 9.54 2.58 -22.50
CA ALA A 98 8.57 1.83 -23.28
C ALA A 98 7.32 2.64 -23.69
N GLY A 99 7.08 3.80 -23.10
CA GLY A 99 5.90 4.64 -23.38
C GLY A 99 4.61 4.12 -22.74
N VAL A 100 4.67 3.65 -21.49
CA VAL A 100 3.55 2.99 -20.77
C VAL A 100 3.27 3.69 -19.45
N HIS A 101 2.00 3.73 -19.02
CA HIS A 101 1.59 4.26 -17.72
C HIS A 101 2.08 3.40 -16.56
N TYR A 102 2.29 4.03 -15.41
CA TYR A 102 2.80 3.40 -14.19
C TYR A 102 1.81 3.54 -13.03
N VAL A 103 1.68 2.50 -12.21
CA VAL A 103 0.92 2.51 -10.94
C VAL A 103 1.68 1.69 -9.91
N ASP A 104 1.77 2.16 -8.67
CA ASP A 104 2.32 1.42 -7.52
C ASP A 104 1.41 1.49 -6.29
N THR A 105 1.87 0.90 -5.18
CA THR A 105 1.14 0.85 -3.91
C THR A 105 1.91 1.42 -2.73
N ALA A 106 3.12 1.91 -2.94
CA ALA A 106 4.01 2.45 -1.91
C ALA A 106 4.94 3.50 -2.52
N ASN A 107 5.77 4.14 -1.71
CA ASN A 107 6.84 5.02 -2.20
C ASN A 107 8.16 4.25 -2.36
N TYR A 108 9.06 4.81 -3.17
CA TYR A 108 10.44 4.31 -3.28
C TYR A 108 11.17 4.39 -1.93
N GLU A 109 11.91 3.34 -1.62
CA GLU A 109 12.78 3.26 -0.45
C GLU A 109 14.17 2.74 -0.86
N PRO A 110 15.28 3.42 -0.51
CA PRO A 110 16.61 2.87 -0.69
C PRO A 110 16.85 1.62 0.17
N GLU A 111 17.52 0.60 -0.37
CA GLU A 111 17.82 -0.64 0.38
C GLU A 111 18.73 -0.42 1.60
N ASP A 112 19.66 0.53 1.50
CA ASP A 112 20.67 0.83 2.50
C ASP A 112 20.24 1.85 3.56
N THR A 113 19.08 2.47 3.39
CA THR A 113 18.60 3.54 4.28
C THR A 113 17.08 3.42 4.44
N ALA A 114 16.59 3.29 5.69
CA ALA A 114 15.16 3.35 5.96
C ALA A 114 14.68 4.80 5.81
N LYS A 115 14.28 5.18 4.60
CA LYS A 115 13.87 6.54 4.26
C LYS A 115 12.66 6.51 3.34
N PHE A 116 11.50 6.77 3.93
CA PHE A 116 10.20 6.72 3.28
C PHE A 116 9.85 8.11 2.74
N GLU A 117 10.13 8.39 1.46
CA GLU A 117 9.90 9.70 0.84
C GLU A 117 9.43 9.58 -0.61
N TYR A 118 8.39 10.32 -0.97
CA TYR A 118 7.94 10.45 -2.35
C TYR A 118 8.83 11.34 -3.22
N SER A 119 9.72 12.12 -2.63
CA SER A 119 10.58 13.07 -3.34
C SER A 119 11.32 12.46 -4.55
N TRP A 120 11.76 11.20 -4.43
CA TRP A 120 12.44 10.45 -5.48
C TRP A 120 11.54 10.21 -6.70
N GLN A 121 10.29 9.81 -6.48
CA GLN A 121 9.34 9.55 -7.55
C GLN A 121 8.75 10.85 -8.11
N TRP A 122 8.50 11.85 -7.28
CA TRP A 122 8.05 13.17 -7.76
C TRP A 122 9.06 13.84 -8.67
N ALA A 123 10.36 13.57 -8.54
CA ALA A 123 11.39 14.05 -9.44
C ALA A 123 11.21 13.59 -10.90
N TYR A 124 10.41 12.55 -11.14
CA TYR A 124 10.07 12.06 -12.48
C TYR A 124 8.93 12.84 -13.15
N ALA A 125 8.31 13.82 -12.49
CA ALA A 125 7.09 14.49 -12.96
C ALA A 125 7.24 15.11 -14.35
N ASP A 126 8.34 15.80 -14.63
CA ASP A 126 8.58 16.41 -15.91
C ASP A 126 8.78 15.37 -17.02
N ARG A 127 9.52 14.31 -16.74
CA ARG A 127 9.75 13.21 -17.70
C ARG A 127 8.45 12.51 -18.10
N PHE A 128 7.57 12.21 -17.14
CA PHE A 128 6.25 11.63 -17.41
C PHE A 128 5.34 12.63 -18.14
N ARG A 129 5.41 13.92 -17.80
CA ARG A 129 4.65 14.98 -18.49
C ARG A 129 5.05 15.11 -19.96
N GLU A 130 6.33 15.18 -20.23
CA GLU A 130 6.87 15.28 -21.59
C GLU A 130 6.55 14.04 -22.44
N ALA A 131 6.54 12.86 -21.83
CA ALA A 131 6.16 11.61 -22.47
C ALA A 131 4.64 11.44 -22.68
N GLY A 132 3.80 12.33 -22.12
CA GLY A 132 2.35 12.21 -22.14
C GLY A 132 1.80 11.05 -21.29
N LEU A 133 2.58 10.59 -20.31
CA LEU A 133 2.28 9.43 -19.47
C LEU A 133 1.82 9.84 -18.08
N THR A 134 1.04 8.97 -17.45
CA THR A 134 0.62 9.09 -16.05
C THR A 134 1.42 8.09 -15.20
N ALA A 135 2.01 8.55 -14.11
CA ALA A 135 2.39 7.71 -12.97
C ALA A 135 1.45 8.00 -11.80
N LEU A 136 0.77 6.98 -11.33
CA LEU A 136 -0.11 7.02 -10.15
C LEU A 136 0.62 6.35 -8.99
N LEU A 137 0.88 7.12 -7.93
CA LEU A 137 1.62 6.66 -6.78
C LEU A 137 0.72 6.32 -5.60
N GLY A 138 1.09 5.26 -4.89
CA GLY A 138 0.47 4.88 -3.66
C GLY A 138 -0.99 4.43 -3.82
N SER A 139 -1.32 3.56 -4.78
CA SER A 139 -2.67 3.03 -4.94
C SER A 139 -2.87 1.73 -4.16
N GLY A 140 -2.51 1.74 -2.87
CA GLY A 140 -2.82 0.71 -1.88
C GLY A 140 -3.99 1.11 -0.99
N PHE A 141 -3.95 0.70 0.28
CA PHE A 141 -4.93 1.22 1.25
C PHE A 141 -4.35 2.43 1.98
N ASP A 142 -3.24 2.25 2.63
CA ASP A 142 -2.36 3.22 3.28
C ASP A 142 -0.91 2.93 2.80
N PRO A 143 -0.40 3.74 1.89
CA PRO A 143 -1.04 4.83 1.15
C PRO A 143 -2.06 4.35 0.10
N GLY A 144 -3.08 5.16 -0.15
CA GLY A 144 -4.03 4.94 -1.24
C GLY A 144 -5.46 5.29 -0.89
N VAL A 145 -6.24 4.34 -0.38
CA VAL A 145 -7.64 4.60 0.00
C VAL A 145 -7.73 5.74 1.02
N THR A 146 -6.77 5.88 1.93
CA THR A 146 -6.67 6.99 2.89
C THR A 146 -6.54 8.35 2.19
N GLY A 147 -5.77 8.43 1.10
CA GLY A 147 -5.69 9.61 0.23
C GLY A 147 -7.00 9.88 -0.50
N VAL A 148 -7.63 8.83 -1.06
CA VAL A 148 -8.95 8.95 -1.72
C VAL A 148 -10.03 9.38 -0.73
N PHE A 149 -10.03 8.85 0.49
CA PHE A 149 -10.93 9.29 1.57
C PHE A 149 -10.73 10.78 1.89
N SER A 150 -9.47 11.24 1.91
CA SER A 150 -9.14 12.64 2.14
C SER A 150 -9.66 13.56 1.01
N ALA A 151 -9.49 13.15 -0.24
CA ALA A 151 -10.03 13.87 -1.39
C ALA A 151 -11.57 13.87 -1.40
N TYR A 152 -12.20 12.74 -1.04
CA TYR A 152 -13.66 12.63 -0.93
C TYR A 152 -14.21 13.54 0.17
N ALA A 153 -13.62 13.49 1.35
CA ALA A 153 -13.99 14.35 2.46
C ALA A 153 -13.85 15.85 2.08
N MET A 154 -12.74 16.24 1.43
CA MET A 154 -12.54 17.62 0.96
C MET A 154 -13.59 18.02 -0.07
N LYS A 155 -13.95 17.13 -0.99
CA LYS A 155 -14.91 17.44 -2.07
C LYS A 155 -16.34 17.59 -1.57
N HIS A 156 -16.77 16.72 -0.66
CA HIS A 156 -18.19 16.59 -0.27
C HIS A 156 -18.51 17.15 1.11
N GLU A 157 -17.57 17.01 2.07
CA GLU A 157 -17.86 17.17 3.49
C GLU A 157 -17.25 18.43 4.12
N PHE A 158 -16.19 18.99 3.52
CA PHE A 158 -15.46 20.11 4.10
C PHE A 158 -15.21 21.23 3.09
N ASP A 159 -15.14 22.47 3.59
CA ASP A 159 -14.56 23.60 2.89
C ASP A 159 -13.07 23.74 3.24
N GLU A 160 -12.70 23.28 4.46
CA GLU A 160 -11.32 23.27 4.97
C GLU A 160 -11.13 22.09 5.91
N ILE A 161 -10.15 21.23 5.64
CA ILE A 161 -9.69 20.15 6.55
C ILE A 161 -8.49 20.67 7.32
N ASN A 162 -8.57 20.68 8.66
CA ASN A 162 -7.49 21.14 9.52
C ASN A 162 -6.70 20.00 10.17
N TYR A 163 -7.35 18.85 10.44
CA TYR A 163 -6.73 17.72 11.13
C TYR A 163 -7.16 16.42 10.44
N ILE A 164 -6.19 15.54 10.24
CA ILE A 164 -6.39 14.18 9.71
C ILE A 164 -5.69 13.21 10.67
N ASP A 165 -6.43 12.26 11.21
CA ASP A 165 -5.88 11.14 11.97
C ASP A 165 -6.21 9.86 11.18
N ILE A 166 -5.18 9.20 10.66
CA ILE A 166 -5.26 7.93 9.94
C ILE A 166 -5.10 6.81 10.95
N LEU A 167 -6.02 5.85 10.93
CA LEU A 167 -6.07 4.75 11.88
C LEU A 167 -6.02 3.44 11.11
N ASP A 168 -4.92 2.68 11.22
CA ASP A 168 -4.81 1.34 10.69
C ASP A 168 -4.90 0.30 11.81
N CYS A 169 -5.98 -0.45 11.80
CA CYS A 169 -6.20 -1.53 12.74
C CYS A 169 -6.26 -2.89 12.06
N ASN A 170 -5.32 -3.76 12.41
CA ASN A 170 -5.43 -5.18 12.15
C ASN A 170 -5.79 -5.91 13.45
N GLY A 171 -7.06 -6.29 13.58
CA GLY A 171 -7.57 -7.13 14.69
C GLY A 171 -7.47 -8.63 14.40
N GLY A 172 -6.77 -9.03 13.34
CA GLY A 172 -6.58 -10.42 12.96
C GLY A 172 -5.65 -11.20 13.88
N ASP A 173 -5.96 -12.48 14.09
CA ASP A 173 -5.13 -13.43 14.80
C ASP A 173 -4.76 -14.63 13.89
N HIS A 174 -3.49 -14.82 13.63
CA HIS A 174 -2.93 -15.93 12.85
C HIS A 174 -2.36 -17.05 13.75
N GLY A 175 -2.38 -16.89 15.07
CA GLY A 175 -1.95 -17.89 16.05
C GLY A 175 -0.43 -18.08 16.19
N TYR A 176 0.41 -17.26 15.54
CA TYR A 176 1.86 -17.23 15.80
C TYR A 176 2.19 -16.19 16.89
N PRO A 177 3.12 -16.47 17.79
CA PRO A 177 3.59 -15.48 18.75
C PRO A 177 4.18 -14.23 18.11
N PHE A 178 4.88 -14.41 16.97
CA PHE A 178 5.47 -13.36 16.16
C PHE A 178 5.44 -13.75 14.67
N ALA A 179 4.79 -12.95 13.86
CA ALA A 179 4.78 -12.99 12.41
C ALA A 179 4.33 -11.63 11.87
N THR A 180 4.63 -11.34 10.62
CA THR A 180 4.20 -10.10 9.96
C THR A 180 3.15 -10.41 8.90
N ASN A 181 2.19 -9.50 8.70
CA ASN A 181 1.10 -9.71 7.75
C ASN A 181 1.45 -9.33 6.31
N PHE A 182 2.56 -8.63 6.13
CA PHE A 182 3.19 -8.30 4.83
C PHE A 182 4.70 -8.54 4.93
N ASN A 183 5.50 -8.07 3.97
CA ASN A 183 6.93 -8.35 3.92
C ASN A 183 7.62 -8.07 5.27
N PRO A 184 8.25 -9.07 5.91
CA PRO A 184 8.83 -8.90 7.24
C PRO A 184 9.89 -7.82 7.34
N GLU A 185 10.68 -7.64 6.29
CA GLU A 185 11.73 -6.63 6.25
C GLU A 185 11.14 -5.21 6.27
N ILE A 186 10.16 -4.94 5.41
CA ILE A 186 9.49 -3.63 5.36
C ILE A 186 8.77 -3.35 6.68
N ASN A 187 7.98 -4.31 7.18
CA ASN A 187 7.25 -4.15 8.44
C ASN A 187 8.18 -3.86 9.63
N ILE A 188 9.27 -4.62 9.78
CA ILE A 188 10.19 -4.44 10.91
C ILE A 188 10.92 -3.09 10.79
N ARG A 189 11.38 -2.70 9.59
CA ARG A 189 12.04 -1.41 9.37
C ARG A 189 11.12 -0.25 9.70
N GLU A 190 9.88 -0.30 9.26
CA GLU A 190 8.86 0.71 9.53
C GLU A 190 8.59 0.87 11.03
N VAL A 191 8.32 -0.24 11.73
CA VAL A 191 7.99 -0.22 13.17
C VAL A 191 9.17 0.16 14.05
N SER A 192 10.40 -0.16 13.63
CA SER A 192 11.63 0.17 14.35
C SER A 192 12.16 1.59 14.04
N ALA A 193 11.59 2.27 13.04
CA ALA A 193 11.97 3.62 12.68
C ALA A 193 11.39 4.64 13.67
N LYS A 194 11.98 5.85 13.69
CA LYS A 194 11.40 7.00 14.38
C LYS A 194 10.02 7.30 13.82
N GLY A 195 9.06 7.57 14.68
CA GLY A 195 7.79 8.12 14.28
C GLY A 195 7.93 9.57 13.85
N SER A 196 7.04 10.02 12.99
CA SER A 196 6.89 11.46 12.72
C SER A 196 5.48 11.78 12.25
N TYR A 197 5.08 13.02 12.46
CA TYR A 197 3.80 13.54 12.00
C TYR A 197 3.93 15.00 11.57
N TRP A 198 3.00 15.43 10.74
CA TRP A 198 2.94 16.82 10.30
C TRP A 198 2.16 17.67 11.30
N GLU A 199 2.72 18.82 11.73
CA GLU A 199 2.03 19.78 12.58
C GLU A 199 2.46 21.22 12.28
N ASN A 200 1.48 22.08 11.98
CA ASN A 200 1.65 23.53 11.77
C ASN A 200 2.76 23.92 10.79
N GLY A 201 2.89 23.17 9.70
CA GLY A 201 3.88 23.46 8.66
C GLY A 201 5.25 22.85 8.87
N ALA A 202 5.41 21.92 9.82
CA ALA A 202 6.67 21.27 10.13
C ALA A 202 6.47 19.79 10.48
N TRP A 203 7.52 18.98 10.26
CA TRP A 203 7.59 17.63 10.76
C TRP A 203 7.98 17.62 12.24
N VAL A 204 7.27 16.82 13.02
CA VAL A 204 7.59 16.55 14.42
C VAL A 204 8.02 15.10 14.54
N GLU A 205 9.28 14.86 14.90
CA GLU A 205 9.82 13.52 15.13
C GLU A 205 9.51 13.03 16.55
N THR A 206 9.34 11.71 16.68
CA THR A 206 9.19 10.99 17.95
C THR A 206 10.13 9.79 18.00
N GLU A 207 10.39 9.26 19.19
CA GLU A 207 11.05 7.96 19.29
C GLU A 207 10.12 6.85 18.77
N PRO A 208 10.67 5.70 18.35
CA PRO A 208 9.86 4.57 17.88
C PRO A 208 8.80 4.18 18.90
N MET A 209 7.54 4.09 18.49
CA MET A 209 6.40 3.66 19.31
C MET A 209 6.13 4.52 20.57
N GLU A 210 6.66 5.75 20.63
CA GLU A 210 6.56 6.63 21.82
C GLU A 210 5.13 7.07 22.11
N ILE A 211 4.37 7.45 21.08
CA ILE A 211 2.99 7.93 21.24
C ILE A 211 2.03 6.77 21.08
N LYS A 212 1.43 6.37 22.20
CA LYS A 212 0.42 5.32 22.26
C LYS A 212 -0.97 5.92 22.53
N ARG A 213 -1.99 5.37 21.88
CA ARG A 213 -3.41 5.70 22.12
C ARG A 213 -4.23 4.41 22.19
N VAL A 214 -5.41 4.50 22.76
CA VAL A 214 -6.42 3.44 22.72
C VAL A 214 -7.58 3.93 21.88
N TYR A 215 -8.06 3.09 20.97
CA TYR A 215 -9.23 3.41 20.16
C TYR A 215 -10.20 2.23 20.10
N ASP A 216 -11.50 2.50 20.06
CA ASP A 216 -12.55 1.48 19.92
C ASP A 216 -12.98 1.38 18.46
N PHE A 217 -12.38 0.44 17.75
CA PHE A 217 -12.58 0.24 16.33
C PHE A 217 -13.89 -0.53 16.07
N ALA A 218 -14.74 0.00 15.20
CA ALA A 218 -15.98 -0.65 14.81
C ALA A 218 -15.74 -2.09 14.35
N GLU A 219 -16.51 -3.02 14.86
CA GLU A 219 -16.43 -4.48 14.60
C GLU A 219 -15.14 -5.19 15.02
N VAL A 220 -14.17 -4.48 15.60
CA VAL A 220 -12.90 -5.04 16.12
C VAL A 220 -12.81 -4.87 17.64
N GLY A 221 -13.31 -3.74 18.19
CA GLY A 221 -13.21 -3.39 19.59
C GLY A 221 -11.97 -2.61 19.94
N GLN A 222 -11.72 -2.44 21.25
CA GLN A 222 -10.60 -1.63 21.75
C GLN A 222 -9.24 -2.24 21.40
N LYS A 223 -8.36 -1.41 20.86
CA LYS A 223 -6.98 -1.76 20.53
C LYS A 223 -6.03 -0.64 20.93
N ASP A 224 -4.84 -1.03 21.34
CA ASP A 224 -3.69 -0.13 21.43
C ASP A 224 -3.19 0.19 20.02
N MET A 225 -2.98 1.48 19.74
CA MET A 225 -2.39 1.95 18.49
C MET A 225 -1.23 2.89 18.78
N TYR A 226 -0.27 2.91 17.89
CA TYR A 226 0.98 3.63 18.05
C TYR A 226 1.22 4.54 16.86
N LEU A 227 1.73 5.76 17.13
CA LEU A 227 2.08 6.71 16.09
C LEU A 227 3.33 6.24 15.37
N LEU A 228 3.26 6.17 14.05
CA LEU A 228 4.36 5.90 13.14
C LEU A 228 4.49 7.03 12.13
N HIS A 229 5.64 7.11 11.44
CA HIS A 229 5.71 7.77 10.14
C HIS A 229 5.09 6.86 9.08
N HIS A 230 4.35 7.43 8.15
CA HIS A 230 3.83 6.72 6.99
C HIS A 230 3.83 7.64 5.78
N GLU A 231 4.03 7.09 4.59
CA GLU A 231 4.34 7.87 3.39
C GLU A 231 3.23 8.83 2.94
N GLU A 232 1.95 8.47 3.09
CA GLU A 232 0.85 9.36 2.70
C GLU A 232 0.79 10.66 3.51
N LEU A 233 1.45 10.72 4.67
CA LEU A 233 1.55 11.97 5.43
C LEU A 233 2.21 13.07 4.58
N GLU A 234 3.23 12.73 3.76
CA GLU A 234 3.91 13.68 2.89
C GLU A 234 3.00 14.19 1.78
N SER A 235 2.33 13.28 1.09
CA SER A 235 1.46 13.63 -0.03
C SER A 235 0.24 14.43 0.43
N LEU A 236 -0.36 14.05 1.56
CA LEU A 236 -1.49 14.78 2.15
C LEU A 236 -1.08 16.16 2.66
N ALA A 237 0.10 16.31 3.32
CA ALA A 237 0.60 17.61 3.75
C ALA A 237 0.85 18.56 2.57
N LYS A 238 1.28 18.02 1.42
CA LYS A 238 1.48 18.77 0.19
C LYS A 238 0.17 19.15 -0.51
N ASN A 239 -0.79 18.21 -0.56
CA ASN A 239 -1.95 18.32 -1.45
C ASN A 239 -3.22 18.84 -0.73
N ILE A 240 -3.38 18.63 0.58
CA ILE A 240 -4.52 19.12 1.35
C ILE A 240 -4.24 20.51 1.92
N LYS A 241 -4.79 21.53 1.29
CA LYS A 241 -4.59 22.92 1.70
C LYS A 241 -5.24 23.20 3.06
N GLY A 242 -4.51 23.92 3.93
CA GLY A 242 -5.03 24.35 5.24
C GLY A 242 -4.87 23.31 6.35
N VAL A 243 -4.35 22.13 6.05
CA VAL A 243 -4.11 21.10 7.05
C VAL A 243 -3.05 21.54 8.07
N ARG A 244 -3.40 21.42 9.34
CA ARG A 244 -2.54 21.82 10.47
C ARG A 244 -1.84 20.62 11.11
N ARG A 245 -2.49 19.45 11.13
CA ARG A 245 -1.89 18.22 11.67
C ARG A 245 -2.38 17.00 10.88
N ILE A 246 -1.44 16.10 10.58
CA ILE A 246 -1.72 14.78 10.03
C ILE A 246 -0.93 13.78 10.84
N ARG A 247 -1.62 12.74 11.36
CA ARG A 247 -1.01 11.64 12.13
C ARG A 247 -1.44 10.31 11.55
N PHE A 248 -0.54 9.33 11.63
CA PHE A 248 -0.82 7.94 11.31
C PHE A 248 -0.63 7.07 12.56
N PHE A 249 -1.57 6.19 12.80
CA PHE A 249 -1.53 5.24 13.91
C PHE A 249 -1.79 3.83 13.41
N MET A 250 -0.96 2.88 13.83
CA MET A 250 -1.11 1.46 13.53
C MET A 250 -1.22 0.65 14.83
N THR A 251 -2.00 -0.44 14.78
CA THR A 251 -2.22 -1.30 15.95
C THR A 251 -1.22 -2.44 16.00
N PHE A 252 -0.71 -2.74 17.20
CA PHE A 252 0.16 -3.89 17.46
C PHE A 252 -0.27 -4.62 18.72
N GLY A 253 -0.23 -5.96 18.66
CA GLY A 253 -0.50 -6.80 19.80
C GLY A 253 0.69 -6.89 20.77
N GLU A 254 0.44 -7.10 22.06
CA GLU A 254 1.46 -7.22 23.11
C GLU A 254 2.52 -8.30 22.78
N SER A 255 2.08 -9.45 22.24
CA SER A 255 3.00 -10.53 21.86
C SER A 255 3.96 -10.08 20.76
N TYR A 256 3.47 -9.40 19.72
CA TYR A 256 4.30 -8.87 18.64
C TYR A 256 5.36 -7.91 19.19
N LEU A 257 4.94 -6.91 19.97
CA LEU A 257 5.85 -5.90 20.52
C LEU A 257 6.91 -6.49 21.47
N THR A 258 6.52 -7.50 22.27
CA THR A 258 7.45 -8.18 23.17
C THR A 258 8.56 -8.90 22.39
N HIS A 259 8.19 -9.62 21.33
CA HIS A 259 9.17 -10.32 20.50
C HIS A 259 10.02 -9.36 19.68
N LEU A 260 9.41 -8.32 19.08
CA LEU A 260 10.15 -7.31 18.33
C LEU A 260 11.22 -6.65 19.20
N ARG A 261 10.87 -6.19 20.39
CA ARG A 261 11.82 -5.60 21.34
C ARG A 261 12.98 -6.54 21.71
N CYS A 262 12.68 -7.83 21.87
CA CYS A 262 13.74 -8.83 22.10
C CYS A 262 14.69 -8.94 20.90
N LEU A 263 14.15 -8.98 19.69
CA LEU A 263 14.93 -9.07 18.46
C LEU A 263 15.77 -7.81 18.21
N GLU A 264 15.22 -6.63 18.51
CA GLU A 264 15.96 -5.35 18.47
C GLU A 264 17.13 -5.36 19.47
N ASN A 265 16.87 -5.74 20.72
CA ASN A 265 17.87 -5.74 21.78
C ASN A 265 19.05 -6.68 21.50
N VAL A 266 18.85 -7.74 20.73
CA VAL A 266 19.92 -8.66 20.31
C VAL A 266 20.48 -8.36 18.92
N GLY A 267 20.03 -7.27 18.28
CA GLY A 267 20.53 -6.82 16.97
C GLY A 267 20.01 -7.60 15.76
N MET A 268 18.97 -8.43 15.91
CA MET A 268 18.43 -9.24 14.81
C MET A 268 17.63 -8.42 13.78
N THR A 269 17.27 -7.19 14.12
CA THR A 269 16.58 -6.25 13.18
C THR A 269 17.56 -5.36 12.40
N SER A 270 18.86 -5.49 12.62
CA SER A 270 19.88 -4.67 11.95
C SER A 270 19.99 -4.99 10.47
N ILE A 271 20.09 -3.93 9.65
CA ILE A 271 20.41 -3.99 8.22
C ILE A 271 21.92 -3.95 7.95
N GLU A 272 22.74 -3.66 8.99
CA GLU A 272 24.18 -3.61 8.87
C GLU A 272 24.79 -5.02 8.78
N PRO A 273 25.68 -5.28 7.80
CA PRO A 273 26.31 -6.57 7.67
C PRO A 273 27.25 -6.89 8.86
N ILE A 274 27.15 -8.09 9.40
CA ILE A 274 28.07 -8.65 10.42
C ILE A 274 28.91 -9.77 9.83
N ASP A 275 30.09 -10.01 10.42
CA ASP A 275 30.94 -11.17 10.08
C ASP A 275 30.48 -12.40 10.89
N PHE A 276 30.11 -13.45 10.19
CA PHE A 276 29.81 -14.75 10.77
C PHE A 276 30.59 -15.85 10.05
N GLU A 277 31.54 -16.47 10.71
CA GLU A 277 32.40 -17.56 10.17
C GLU A 277 33.02 -17.20 8.78
N GLY A 278 33.47 -15.96 8.62
CA GLY A 278 34.08 -15.47 7.38
C GLY A 278 33.11 -15.06 6.27
N HIS A 279 31.80 -15.05 6.55
CA HIS A 279 30.76 -14.59 5.65
C HIS A 279 30.11 -13.31 6.15
N LYS A 280 29.82 -12.38 5.24
CA LYS A 280 28.98 -11.21 5.54
C LYS A 280 27.52 -11.63 5.53
N ILE A 281 26.83 -11.45 6.65
CA ILE A 281 25.39 -11.68 6.75
C ILE A 281 24.70 -10.44 7.29
N ILE A 282 23.48 -10.20 6.85
CA ILE A 282 22.61 -9.14 7.37
C ILE A 282 21.61 -9.80 8.33
N PRO A 283 21.62 -9.45 9.64
CA PRO A 283 20.75 -10.08 10.64
C PRO A 283 19.27 -10.09 10.25
N LEU A 284 18.74 -8.96 9.76
CA LEU A 284 17.36 -8.84 9.31
C LEU A 284 17.00 -9.82 8.19
N GLN A 285 17.92 -10.10 7.25
CA GLN A 285 17.68 -11.09 6.18
C GLN A 285 17.62 -12.51 6.71
N VAL A 286 18.39 -12.83 7.75
CA VAL A 286 18.30 -14.12 8.46
C VAL A 286 16.96 -14.23 9.18
N LEU A 287 16.56 -13.19 9.90
CA LEU A 287 15.26 -13.15 10.59
C LEU A 287 14.11 -13.35 9.58
N LYS A 288 14.12 -12.63 8.48
CA LYS A 288 13.12 -12.75 7.38
C LYS A 288 13.05 -14.19 6.84
N ALA A 289 14.18 -14.88 6.71
CA ALA A 289 14.22 -16.24 6.18
C ALA A 289 13.62 -17.30 7.13
N VAL A 290 13.56 -17.03 8.44
CA VAL A 290 13.00 -17.96 9.44
C VAL A 290 11.56 -17.63 9.83
N LEU A 291 11.08 -16.42 9.52
CA LEU A 291 9.69 -16.03 9.79
C LEU A 291 8.71 -16.73 8.83
N PRO A 292 7.46 -16.95 9.26
CA PRO A 292 6.41 -17.45 8.37
C PRO A 292 6.23 -16.51 7.17
N ASP A 293 6.10 -17.08 5.97
CA ASP A 293 5.72 -16.29 4.78
C ASP A 293 4.34 -15.67 5.01
N PRO A 294 4.17 -14.35 4.89
CA PRO A 294 2.87 -13.69 5.05
C PRO A 294 1.76 -14.28 4.16
N ALA A 295 2.10 -14.76 2.96
CA ALA A 295 1.15 -15.43 2.08
C ALA A 295 0.60 -16.74 2.67
N SER A 296 1.33 -17.39 3.59
CA SER A 296 0.91 -18.62 4.26
C SER A 296 -0.06 -18.39 5.42
N LEU A 297 -0.25 -17.15 5.85
CA LEU A 297 -1.12 -16.81 6.99
C LEU A 297 -2.61 -16.85 6.64
N GLY A 298 -2.96 -16.70 5.35
CA GLY A 298 -4.35 -16.61 4.88
C GLY A 298 -5.30 -17.66 5.48
N PRO A 299 -5.00 -18.98 5.39
CA PRO A 299 -5.93 -20.03 5.83
C PRO A 299 -6.15 -20.08 7.35
N ARG A 300 -5.36 -19.37 8.13
CA ARG A 300 -5.40 -19.43 9.59
C ARG A 300 -5.74 -18.11 10.27
N THR A 301 -5.65 -16.98 9.55
CA THR A 301 -5.96 -15.66 10.12
C THR A 301 -7.46 -15.49 10.28
N LYS A 302 -7.90 -15.10 11.47
CA LYS A 302 -9.29 -14.83 11.81
C LYS A 302 -9.43 -13.43 12.37
N GLY A 303 -10.61 -12.85 12.21
CA GLY A 303 -10.89 -11.49 12.67
C GLY A 303 -10.97 -10.49 11.53
N LYS A 304 -10.82 -9.22 11.85
CA LYS A 304 -11.08 -8.12 10.90
C LYS A 304 -10.00 -7.06 10.95
N THR A 305 -9.80 -6.36 9.84
CA THR A 305 -9.13 -5.07 9.80
C THR A 305 -10.17 -3.95 9.88
N ASN A 306 -9.78 -2.79 10.38
CA ASN A 306 -10.55 -1.56 10.31
C ASN A 306 -9.57 -0.40 10.02
N ILE A 307 -9.62 0.14 8.81
CA ILE A 307 -8.69 1.19 8.38
C ILE A 307 -9.49 2.39 7.91
N GLY A 308 -9.10 3.59 8.36
CA GLY A 308 -9.84 4.80 7.97
C GLY A 308 -9.21 6.09 8.43
N CYS A 309 -9.91 7.19 8.13
CA CYS A 309 -9.43 8.55 8.39
C CYS A 309 -10.48 9.36 9.14
N ILE A 310 -10.08 9.92 10.28
CA ILE A 310 -10.88 10.91 11.03
C ILE A 310 -10.45 12.30 10.58
N PHE A 311 -11.41 13.05 10.07
CA PHE A 311 -11.22 14.42 9.61
C PHE A 311 -11.84 15.41 10.59
N ARG A 312 -11.16 16.53 10.81
CA ARG A 312 -11.70 17.66 11.56
C ARG A 312 -11.42 18.95 10.78
N GLY A 313 -12.42 19.78 10.64
CA GLY A 313 -12.31 20.98 9.84
C GLY A 313 -13.57 21.83 9.88
N LYS A 314 -13.87 22.52 8.79
CA LYS A 314 -15.04 23.40 8.68
C LYS A 314 -15.87 23.12 7.45
N LYS A 315 -17.20 23.28 7.59
CA LYS A 315 -18.18 23.33 6.52
C LYS A 315 -19.16 24.46 6.79
N ASP A 316 -19.34 25.35 5.83
CA ASP A 316 -20.20 26.54 5.96
C ASP A 316 -19.87 27.37 7.23
N GLY A 317 -18.58 27.52 7.54
CA GLY A 317 -18.06 28.26 8.70
C GLY A 317 -18.26 27.56 10.07
N LYS A 318 -18.82 26.35 10.11
CA LYS A 318 -19.04 25.57 11.34
C LYS A 318 -18.00 24.45 11.46
N ASP A 319 -17.61 24.15 12.69
CA ASP A 319 -16.74 23.01 12.96
C ASP A 319 -17.45 21.70 12.64
N LYS A 320 -16.72 20.79 12.03
CA LYS A 320 -17.22 19.50 11.60
C LYS A 320 -16.19 18.41 11.86
N ASN A 321 -16.67 17.24 12.29
CA ASN A 321 -15.92 16.01 12.39
C ASN A 321 -16.55 14.99 11.44
N TYR A 322 -15.70 14.12 10.85
CA TYR A 322 -16.15 13.11 9.92
C TYR A 322 -15.16 11.94 9.93
N TYR A 323 -15.65 10.74 9.84
CA TYR A 323 -14.84 9.52 9.79
C TYR A 323 -15.27 8.66 8.61
N LEU A 324 -14.33 8.34 7.74
CA LEU A 324 -14.45 7.34 6.69
C LEU A 324 -13.60 6.14 7.05
N TYR A 325 -14.14 4.94 6.93
CA TYR A 325 -13.41 3.71 7.25
C TYR A 325 -13.94 2.51 6.47
N ASN A 326 -13.09 1.49 6.35
CA ASN A 326 -13.45 0.18 5.80
C ASN A 326 -13.25 -0.89 6.89
N VAL A 327 -14.13 -1.86 6.93
CA VAL A 327 -13.97 -3.09 7.72
C VAL A 327 -13.83 -4.26 6.77
N CYS A 328 -12.73 -5.01 6.90
CA CYS A 328 -12.42 -6.14 6.03
C CYS A 328 -12.20 -7.41 6.85
N ASP A 329 -12.86 -8.51 6.46
CA ASP A 329 -12.88 -9.78 7.20
C ASP A 329 -11.87 -10.75 6.59
N HIS A 330 -10.90 -11.23 7.40
CA HIS A 330 -9.83 -12.13 6.94
C HIS A 330 -10.35 -13.44 6.34
N GLU A 331 -11.35 -14.04 6.96
CA GLU A 331 -11.89 -15.34 6.52
C GLU A 331 -12.67 -15.19 5.20
N LYS A 332 -13.40 -14.09 5.02
CA LYS A 332 -14.11 -13.78 3.77
C LYS A 332 -13.12 -13.50 2.63
N CYS A 333 -12.07 -12.73 2.88
CA CYS A 333 -11.03 -12.47 1.89
C CYS A 333 -10.34 -13.76 1.47
N TYR A 334 -10.02 -14.63 2.44
CA TYR A 334 -9.42 -15.92 2.14
C TYR A 334 -10.35 -16.82 1.32
N ALA A 335 -11.64 -16.85 1.64
CA ALA A 335 -12.62 -17.62 0.88
C ALA A 335 -12.76 -17.13 -0.57
N GLU A 336 -12.62 -15.83 -0.80
CA GLU A 336 -12.76 -15.23 -2.13
C GLU A 336 -11.49 -15.38 -2.99
N VAL A 337 -10.33 -15.00 -2.45
CA VAL A 337 -9.09 -14.86 -3.25
C VAL A 337 -7.91 -15.68 -2.72
N GLY A 338 -8.09 -16.45 -1.65
CA GLY A 338 -7.03 -17.25 -1.02
C GLY A 338 -5.94 -16.44 -0.33
N SER A 339 -6.26 -15.21 0.08
CA SER A 339 -5.34 -14.28 0.77
C SER A 339 -6.03 -13.64 1.97
N GLN A 340 -5.26 -13.26 2.98
CA GLN A 340 -5.78 -12.58 4.18
C GLN A 340 -6.08 -11.10 3.92
N ALA A 341 -6.83 -10.44 4.85
CA ALA A 341 -7.34 -9.09 4.65
C ALA A 341 -6.26 -8.03 4.39
N VAL A 342 -5.08 -8.09 5.00
CA VAL A 342 -4.02 -7.08 4.77
C VAL A 342 -3.54 -7.09 3.32
N ALA A 343 -3.36 -8.27 2.71
CA ALA A 343 -3.06 -8.35 1.28
C ALA A 343 -4.26 -7.93 0.41
N TYR A 344 -5.48 -8.20 0.87
CA TYR A 344 -6.72 -7.84 0.17
C TYR A 344 -6.96 -6.34 0.15
N THR A 345 -6.80 -5.66 1.30
CA THR A 345 -6.97 -4.20 1.41
C THR A 345 -5.98 -3.43 0.55
N THR A 346 -4.79 -3.97 0.28
CA THR A 346 -3.81 -3.37 -0.64
C THR A 346 -4.04 -3.77 -2.09
N GLY A 347 -4.33 -5.04 -2.36
CA GLY A 347 -4.42 -5.57 -3.73
C GLY A 347 -5.66 -5.13 -4.50
N VAL A 348 -6.79 -4.90 -3.81
CA VAL A 348 -8.02 -4.39 -4.42
C VAL A 348 -7.84 -2.95 -4.92
N PRO A 349 -7.36 -1.99 -4.10
CA PRO A 349 -7.10 -0.63 -4.58
C PRO A 349 -6.02 -0.55 -5.65
N ALA A 350 -5.01 -1.42 -5.62
CA ALA A 350 -4.01 -1.52 -6.68
C ALA A 350 -4.65 -1.82 -8.04
N MET A 351 -5.56 -2.80 -8.09
CA MET A 351 -6.32 -3.10 -9.30
C MET A 351 -7.23 -1.92 -9.68
N ILE A 352 -7.90 -1.26 -8.71
CA ILE A 352 -8.76 -0.11 -8.98
C ILE A 352 -7.96 1.04 -9.57
N GLY A 353 -6.78 1.36 -9.03
CA GLY A 353 -5.90 2.39 -9.58
C GLY A 353 -5.48 2.11 -11.02
N ALA A 354 -5.06 0.87 -11.30
CA ALA A 354 -4.77 0.43 -12.66
C ALA A 354 -5.99 0.58 -13.58
N MET A 355 -7.18 0.19 -13.12
CA MET A 355 -8.45 0.37 -13.84
C MET A 355 -8.76 1.85 -14.10
N MET A 356 -8.54 2.75 -13.12
CA MET A 356 -8.76 4.19 -13.29
C MET A 356 -7.85 4.78 -14.38
N VAL A 357 -6.58 4.37 -14.40
CA VAL A 357 -5.63 4.79 -15.43
C VAL A 357 -6.01 4.18 -16.79
N MET A 358 -6.29 2.89 -16.88
CA MET A 358 -6.66 2.21 -18.14
C MET A 358 -7.93 2.76 -18.77
N THR A 359 -8.94 3.06 -17.96
CA THR A 359 -10.23 3.61 -18.43
C THR A 359 -10.19 5.12 -18.70
N GLY A 360 -9.06 5.79 -18.42
CA GLY A 360 -8.89 7.22 -18.62
C GLY A 360 -9.52 8.12 -17.55
N LYS A 361 -10.17 7.54 -16.53
CA LYS A 361 -10.78 8.30 -15.43
C LYS A 361 -9.73 9.07 -14.61
N TRP A 362 -8.57 8.45 -14.41
CA TRP A 362 -7.42 9.04 -13.73
C TRP A 362 -6.19 9.08 -14.66
N ARG A 363 -6.32 9.85 -15.74
CA ARG A 363 -5.25 9.98 -16.72
C ARG A 363 -4.94 11.45 -16.97
N LYS A 364 -3.76 11.88 -16.54
CA LYS A 364 -3.15 13.18 -16.86
C LYS A 364 -1.62 13.04 -16.89
N PRO A 365 -0.91 13.75 -17.82
CA PRO A 365 0.54 13.60 -17.90
C PRO A 365 1.29 14.12 -16.67
N GLY A 366 2.14 13.30 -16.06
CA GLY A 366 2.92 13.62 -14.88
C GLY A 366 2.93 12.50 -13.86
N VAL A 367 3.37 12.82 -12.63
CA VAL A 367 3.41 11.92 -11.47
C VAL A 367 2.50 12.49 -10.40
N PHE A 368 1.58 11.67 -9.87
CA PHE A 368 0.52 12.10 -8.99
C PHE A 368 0.24 11.08 -7.91
N ASN A 369 -0.10 11.54 -6.71
CA ASN A 369 -0.71 10.72 -5.68
C ASN A 369 -2.23 10.65 -5.89
N VAL A 370 -2.87 9.66 -5.29
CA VAL A 370 -4.29 9.34 -5.53
C VAL A 370 -5.24 10.49 -5.18
N GLU A 371 -4.95 11.28 -4.15
CA GLU A 371 -5.76 12.41 -3.69
C GLU A 371 -5.76 13.60 -4.66
N GLU A 372 -4.94 13.58 -5.70
CA GLU A 372 -4.89 14.62 -6.74
C GLU A 372 -5.90 14.39 -7.87
N PHE A 373 -6.72 13.34 -7.77
CA PHE A 373 -7.75 12.98 -8.75
C PHE A 373 -9.17 13.10 -8.16
N ASP A 374 -10.18 13.00 -9.03
CA ASP A 374 -11.57 12.91 -8.59
C ASP A 374 -11.78 11.61 -7.82
N PRO A 375 -12.17 11.65 -6.52
CA PRO A 375 -12.29 10.46 -5.69
C PRO A 375 -13.53 9.61 -6.03
N ASP A 376 -14.61 10.20 -6.55
CA ASP A 376 -15.92 9.53 -6.67
C ASP A 376 -15.85 8.20 -7.42
N PRO A 377 -15.24 8.12 -8.62
CA PRO A 377 -15.22 6.85 -9.35
C PRO A 377 -14.40 5.76 -8.65
N PHE A 378 -13.44 6.14 -7.82
CA PHE A 378 -12.67 5.17 -7.01
C PHE A 378 -13.47 4.72 -5.78
N MET A 379 -14.17 5.65 -5.11
CA MET A 379 -15.07 5.35 -3.99
C MET A 379 -16.20 4.40 -4.40
N ASP A 380 -16.80 4.62 -5.58
CA ASP A 380 -17.79 3.71 -6.17
C ASP A 380 -17.18 2.33 -6.43
N ALA A 381 -15.97 2.28 -6.97
CA ALA A 381 -15.27 1.04 -7.28
C ALA A 381 -14.91 0.23 -6.02
N LEU A 382 -14.56 0.87 -4.90
CA LEU A 382 -14.34 0.18 -3.62
C LEU A 382 -15.55 -0.67 -3.22
N ASN A 383 -16.77 -0.10 -3.32
CA ASN A 383 -18.01 -0.80 -3.01
C ASN A 383 -18.25 -2.01 -3.94
N VAL A 384 -17.90 -1.87 -5.21
CA VAL A 384 -18.09 -2.94 -6.22
C VAL A 384 -17.08 -4.08 -6.04
N TRP A 385 -15.82 -3.74 -5.72
CA TRP A 385 -14.71 -4.70 -5.76
C TRP A 385 -14.34 -5.31 -4.41
N GLY A 386 -15.17 -5.08 -3.36
CA GLY A 386 -15.09 -5.83 -2.11
C GLY A 386 -14.50 -5.08 -0.93
N LEU A 387 -14.33 -3.78 -1.03
CA LEU A 387 -13.93 -2.90 0.08
C LEU A 387 -14.99 -1.81 0.34
N PRO A 388 -16.23 -2.19 0.70
CA PRO A 388 -17.26 -1.19 0.99
C PRO A 388 -16.82 -0.33 2.16
N TRP A 389 -16.93 0.98 1.98
CA TRP A 389 -16.61 1.96 3.02
C TRP A 389 -17.84 2.35 3.83
N GLN A 390 -17.59 2.82 5.03
CA GLN A 390 -18.59 3.31 5.98
C GLN A 390 -18.21 4.71 6.45
N GLU A 391 -19.19 5.44 6.98
CA GLU A 391 -18.99 6.80 7.45
C GLU A 391 -19.63 7.06 8.82
N SER A 392 -19.09 8.04 9.54
CA SER A 392 -19.66 8.56 10.78
C SER A 392 -19.50 10.08 10.85
N HIS A 393 -20.59 10.79 11.11
CA HIS A 393 -20.59 12.23 11.32
C HIS A 393 -20.38 12.65 12.79
N SER A 394 -20.20 11.68 13.68
CA SER A 394 -19.95 11.91 15.10
C SER A 394 -18.94 10.91 15.64
N PRO A 395 -17.70 10.88 15.05
CA PRO A 395 -16.67 9.96 15.48
C PRO A 395 -16.16 10.30 16.88
N VAL A 396 -15.67 9.29 17.58
CA VAL A 396 -14.76 9.50 18.71
C VAL A 396 -13.44 10.04 18.14
N LEU A 397 -12.95 11.11 18.73
CA LEU A 397 -11.70 11.75 18.27
C LEU A 397 -10.49 11.12 18.96
N VAL A 398 -9.36 11.18 18.29
CA VAL A 398 -8.07 10.81 18.86
C VAL A 398 -7.48 12.03 19.56
N ASP A 399 -7.21 11.89 20.86
CA ASP A 399 -6.65 12.95 21.71
C ASP A 399 -5.15 13.22 21.44
#